data_a090765f23e1213be3a758a68079ab45
#
_entry.id   a090765f23e1213be3a758a68079ab45
#
_cell.length_a   1.000
_cell.length_b   1.000
_cell.length_c   1.000
_cell.angle_alpha   90.00
_cell.angle_beta   90.00
_cell.angle_gamma   90.00
#
_symmetry.space_group_name_H-M   'P 1'
#
loop_
_entity.id
_entity.type
_entity.pdbx_description
1 polymer ?
#
loop_
_entity_poly.entity_id
_entity_poly.type
_entity_poly.pdbx_seq_one_letter_code
_entity_poly.pdbx_strand_id
1 'polypeptide(L)'
;MMSRVARLIALVLLVAGTGAFDSGSGADRRQRSGKPASVSTFSNPVLAGDFPDPSVIRVGTDYWATATTSQWAPIFPLLHSTDLVNWRVAGAVFQAPPAWSAGSYWAPEIAQDAGRFYVYYTARKKDGPLCVAVADADRPDGPYTDHGPLVCQEVGSIDAAPVRDEKGRRYLVWKEDGNSRKQPTPLWAQALSDDGLILVGDKQAILRNEAPWESHLVEGPYIFRRGEWFYMFYSADACCGRACNYKLGVARSRTLLGTWERSPANPILAGNAQWKCPGHGTIVAEPSGRTFLLYHAYDASTFEFVGRQALLDEVTWDAQGWPAINGGRGPSVSAALPSPSPQRRASESIEDGFTAAALDPGWQWPWDQTPTPTIDRASGGWLRLDSGPIATVVAARPTRSGSYVATTIVDTASITPGAVAGIAAFGNRDNLLAVTVERSQQPGGAETEAGTLTIEVWQRQKAERRTLATATIPHQDLIHLRLAATDRTRFEFAVSPDARTWTTLAGAEGGYLPPWDLSVRIALLLSGPPKSSARFGEFKLEPSS
;
A
#
# COMPACT_ATOMS: atom_id res chain seq x y z
N MET A 1 -36.38 23.58 -66.76
CA MET A 1 -37.47 22.72 -67.26
C MET A 1 -37.91 21.92 -66.03
N MET A 2 -38.92 22.37 -65.31
CA MET A 2 -40.34 21.96 -65.35
C MET A 2 -40.45 20.44 -65.16
N SER A 3 -41.12 19.86 -64.20
CA SER A 3 -42.43 19.98 -63.56
C SER A 3 -42.73 18.56 -63.07
N ARG A 4 -43.39 18.13 -62.06
CA ARG A 4 -44.64 18.42 -61.36
C ARG A 4 -44.85 17.45 -60.17
N VAL A 5 -45.27 17.96 -59.13
CA VAL A 5 -46.25 17.63 -58.11
C VAL A 5 -47.28 16.54 -58.43
N ALA A 6 -47.56 15.63 -57.49
CA ALA A 6 -48.90 15.08 -57.30
C ALA A 6 -49.13 14.71 -55.79
N ARG A 7 -50.11 15.38 -55.20
CA ARG A 7 -50.76 15.05 -53.93
C ARG A 7 -51.84 14.00 -54.17
N LEU A 8 -52.03 13.08 -53.22
CA LEU A 8 -53.29 12.33 -53.14
C LEU A 8 -53.79 12.35 -51.67
N ILE A 9 -55.01 12.82 -51.55
CA ILE A 9 -55.91 12.84 -50.38
C ILE A 9 -56.78 11.61 -50.44
N ALA A 10 -57.04 10.92 -49.35
CA ALA A 10 -58.18 9.98 -49.17
C ALA A 10 -58.52 9.93 -47.70
N LEU A 11 -59.52 10.42 -47.33
CA LEU A 11 -60.97 10.20 -47.14
C LEU A 11 -61.25 9.34 -45.92
N VAL A 12 -61.89 9.99 -44.92
CA VAL A 12 -62.44 9.49 -43.67
C VAL A 12 -63.79 8.76 -43.98
N LEU A 13 -64.01 7.63 -43.38
CA LEU A 13 -65.34 7.03 -43.22
C LEU A 13 -65.60 6.77 -41.74
N LEU A 14 -66.58 7.52 -41.18
CA LEU A 14 -67.26 7.27 -39.90
C LEU A 14 -68.28 6.15 -40.09
N VAL A 15 -68.28 5.19 -39.19
CA VAL A 15 -69.45 4.32 -38.92
C VAL A 15 -69.73 4.40 -37.44
N ALA A 16 -70.93 4.90 -37.16
CA ALA A 16 -71.54 4.90 -35.83
C ALA A 16 -72.21 3.54 -35.55
N GLY A 17 -71.89 2.94 -34.42
CA GLY A 17 -72.59 1.76 -33.91
C GLY A 17 -72.83 1.92 -32.39
N THR A 18 -74.11 2.04 -32.04
CA THR A 18 -74.66 2.10 -30.68
C THR A 18 -74.70 0.72 -30.06
N GLY A 19 -74.33 0.59 -28.76
CA GLY A 19 -74.66 -0.63 -28.02
C GLY A 19 -74.03 -0.78 -26.65
N ALA A 20 -74.80 -0.48 -25.62
CA ALA A 20 -74.93 -1.07 -24.30
C ALA A 20 -73.77 -1.00 -23.26
N PHE A 21 -74.10 -0.39 -22.16
CA PHE A 21 -73.41 -0.39 -20.86
C PHE A 21 -73.22 -1.80 -20.32
N ASP A 22 -72.02 -2.13 -19.86
CA ASP A 22 -71.81 -3.10 -18.80
C ASP A 22 -70.75 -2.61 -17.82
N SER A 23 -71.08 -2.61 -16.55
CA SER A 23 -70.35 -2.10 -15.43
C SER A 23 -69.35 -3.18 -14.94
N GLY A 24 -68.08 -3.05 -15.31
CA GLY A 24 -67.00 -3.91 -14.84
C GLY A 24 -65.91 -3.12 -14.14
N SER A 25 -65.68 -3.42 -12.87
CA SER A 25 -64.74 -2.84 -11.92
C SER A 25 -63.34 -2.54 -12.50
N GLY A 26 -62.95 -1.27 -12.50
CA GLY A 26 -61.63 -0.80 -12.84
C GLY A 26 -60.57 -1.24 -11.82
N ALA A 27 -59.75 -2.19 -12.19
CA ALA A 27 -58.50 -2.46 -11.48
C ALA A 27 -57.48 -1.39 -11.88
N ASP A 28 -57.22 -0.47 -10.96
CA ASP A 28 -56.21 0.58 -11.00
C ASP A 28 -54.82 -0.06 -11.11
N ARG A 29 -54.30 -0.17 -12.34
CA ARG A 29 -52.92 -0.55 -12.62
C ARG A 29 -52.04 0.61 -12.25
N ARG A 30 -51.78 0.77 -10.94
CA ARG A 30 -50.67 1.65 -10.47
C ARG A 30 -49.38 1.17 -11.14
N GLN A 31 -48.91 1.92 -12.13
CA GLN A 31 -47.54 1.87 -12.57
C GLN A 31 -46.67 2.08 -11.33
N ARG A 32 -46.08 1.00 -10.81
CA ARG A 32 -44.97 1.10 -9.87
C ARG A 32 -43.82 1.80 -10.62
N SER A 33 -43.67 3.09 -10.40
CA SER A 33 -42.43 3.79 -10.68
C SER A 33 -41.36 3.13 -9.83
N GLY A 34 -40.65 2.17 -10.38
CA GLY A 34 -39.48 1.59 -9.74
C GLY A 34 -38.50 2.71 -9.47
N LYS A 35 -38.26 3.04 -8.18
CA LYS A 35 -37.08 3.81 -7.83
C LYS A 35 -35.89 3.19 -8.55
N PRO A 36 -35.05 3.96 -9.24
CA PRO A 36 -33.81 3.42 -9.81
C PRO A 36 -33.08 2.70 -8.69
N ALA A 37 -32.66 1.46 -8.93
CA ALA A 37 -31.88 0.68 -7.98
C ALA A 37 -30.67 1.55 -7.57
N SER A 38 -30.52 1.81 -6.29
CA SER A 38 -29.35 2.55 -5.78
C SER A 38 -28.12 1.73 -6.15
N VAL A 39 -27.25 2.29 -6.96
CA VAL A 39 -25.94 1.68 -7.27
C VAL A 39 -25.17 1.63 -5.95
N SER A 40 -24.83 0.42 -5.52
CA SER A 40 -23.98 0.25 -4.34
C SER A 40 -22.59 0.78 -4.64
N THR A 41 -22.03 1.59 -3.73
CA THR A 41 -20.73 2.24 -3.89
C THR A 41 -19.75 1.77 -2.82
N PHE A 42 -18.46 1.92 -3.10
CA PHE A 42 -17.39 1.81 -2.11
C PHE A 42 -16.65 3.16 -1.99
N SER A 43 -15.82 3.31 -0.96
CA SER A 43 -14.98 4.49 -0.77
C SER A 43 -13.51 4.13 -0.94
N ASN A 44 -12.75 4.95 -1.66
CA ASN A 44 -11.29 4.92 -1.66
C ASN A 44 -10.74 5.60 -0.39
N PRO A 45 -9.59 5.14 0.15
CA PRO A 45 -8.77 4.04 -0.40
C PRO A 45 -9.36 2.67 -0.07
N VAL A 46 -9.13 1.67 -0.93
CA VAL A 46 -9.46 0.26 -0.65
C VAL A 46 -8.46 -0.39 0.29
N LEU A 47 -7.23 0.14 0.37
CA LEU A 47 -6.21 -0.20 1.35
C LEU A 47 -5.67 1.09 1.97
N ALA A 48 -6.17 1.43 3.14
CA ALA A 48 -5.67 2.57 3.93
C ALA A 48 -4.34 2.21 4.59
N GLY A 49 -3.41 3.17 4.61
CA GLY A 49 -2.04 2.99 5.07
C GLY A 49 -1.04 3.02 3.91
N ASP A 50 0.18 2.56 4.16
CA ASP A 50 1.29 2.63 3.20
C ASP A 50 1.35 1.35 2.37
N PHE A 51 0.71 1.34 1.20
CA PHE A 51 0.68 0.26 0.22
C PHE A 51 1.08 0.79 -1.16
N PRO A 52 2.33 1.21 -1.35
CA PRO A 52 2.80 1.77 -2.62
C PRO A 52 2.93 0.69 -3.70
N ASP A 53 2.85 1.12 -4.95
CA ASP A 53 3.13 0.30 -6.14
C ASP A 53 2.37 -1.03 -6.12
N PRO A 54 1.03 -1.02 -5.89
CA PRO A 54 0.26 -2.24 -5.74
C PRO A 54 0.12 -2.99 -7.06
N SER A 55 0.34 -4.29 -7.02
CA SER A 55 0.11 -5.21 -8.11
C SER A 55 -0.97 -6.24 -7.74
N VAL A 56 -1.82 -6.63 -8.69
CA VAL A 56 -2.97 -7.51 -8.43
C VAL A 56 -3.21 -8.51 -9.56
N ILE A 57 -3.54 -9.75 -9.16
CA ILE A 57 -4.04 -10.80 -10.07
C ILE A 57 -5.38 -11.34 -9.57
N ARG A 58 -6.16 -11.90 -10.49
CA ARG A 58 -7.35 -12.69 -10.17
C ARG A 58 -7.04 -14.18 -10.32
N VAL A 59 -7.36 -14.96 -9.28
CA VAL A 59 -7.20 -16.42 -9.25
C VAL A 59 -8.55 -17.05 -8.96
N GLY A 60 -9.23 -17.53 -9.99
CA GLY A 60 -10.61 -17.99 -9.87
C GLY A 60 -11.57 -16.87 -9.48
N THR A 61 -12.14 -16.95 -8.28
CA THR A 61 -13.02 -15.95 -7.68
C THR A 61 -12.30 -14.98 -6.76
N ASP A 62 -11.05 -15.26 -6.41
CA ASP A 62 -10.25 -14.51 -5.46
C ASP A 62 -9.31 -13.53 -6.16
N TYR A 63 -8.90 -12.50 -5.43
CA TYR A 63 -7.90 -11.53 -5.85
C TYR A 63 -6.72 -11.58 -4.88
N TRP A 64 -5.52 -11.61 -5.45
CA TRP A 64 -4.27 -11.58 -4.72
C TRP A 64 -3.48 -10.36 -5.16
N ALA A 65 -2.96 -9.62 -4.20
CA ALA A 65 -2.18 -8.43 -4.46
C ALA A 65 -0.93 -8.39 -3.58
N THR A 66 0.00 -7.54 -3.96
CA THR A 66 1.23 -7.25 -3.22
C THR A 66 1.56 -5.77 -3.36
N ALA A 67 2.47 -5.26 -2.52
CA ALA A 67 2.88 -3.85 -2.54
C ALA A 67 4.31 -3.68 -2.04
N THR A 68 4.92 -2.54 -2.35
CA THR A 68 6.23 -2.11 -1.86
C THR A 68 6.29 -2.07 -0.33
N THR A 69 7.41 -2.51 0.23
CA THR A 69 7.72 -2.36 1.66
C THR A 69 8.94 -1.50 1.95
N SER A 70 9.71 -1.15 0.94
CA SER A 70 10.92 -0.32 0.99
C SER A 70 11.97 -0.83 1.99
N GLN A 71 11.91 -0.41 3.24
CA GLN A 71 12.87 -0.75 4.30
C GLN A 71 12.26 -1.61 5.41
N TRP A 72 11.07 -2.19 5.18
CA TRP A 72 10.33 -2.95 6.17
C TRP A 72 10.23 -4.43 5.82
N ALA A 73 10.31 -5.25 6.87
CA ALA A 73 9.99 -6.68 6.86
C ALA A 73 8.73 -6.94 7.72
N PRO A 74 7.94 -8.00 7.46
CA PRO A 74 8.05 -8.95 6.35
C PRO A 74 7.93 -8.27 4.98
N ILE A 75 8.61 -8.83 3.96
CA ILE A 75 8.82 -8.16 2.69
C ILE A 75 7.72 -8.53 1.71
N PHE A 76 7.11 -7.51 1.07
CA PHE A 76 6.03 -7.61 0.11
C PHE A 76 4.81 -8.32 0.68
N PRO A 77 3.85 -7.59 1.29
CA PRO A 77 2.65 -8.19 1.86
C PRO A 77 1.88 -8.95 0.80
N LEU A 78 1.41 -10.13 1.12
CA LEU A 78 0.42 -10.85 0.34
C LEU A 78 -0.97 -10.45 0.84
N LEU A 79 -1.72 -9.81 -0.03
CA LEU A 79 -3.04 -9.26 0.22
C LEU A 79 -4.08 -10.13 -0.47
N HIS A 80 -5.17 -10.45 0.21
CA HIS A 80 -6.25 -11.26 -0.32
C HIS A 80 -7.59 -10.54 -0.23
N SER A 81 -8.37 -10.62 -1.30
CA SER A 81 -9.74 -10.10 -1.40
C SER A 81 -10.61 -11.04 -2.23
N THR A 82 -11.92 -11.00 -2.01
CA THR A 82 -12.92 -11.67 -2.86
C THR A 82 -13.74 -10.68 -3.69
N ASP A 83 -13.49 -9.36 -3.53
CA ASP A 83 -14.32 -8.32 -4.14
C ASP A 83 -13.56 -7.07 -4.61
N LEU A 84 -12.22 -7.05 -4.53
CA LEU A 84 -11.32 -5.93 -4.83
C LEU A 84 -11.42 -4.73 -3.87
N VAL A 85 -12.37 -4.72 -2.96
CA VAL A 85 -12.63 -3.59 -2.04
C VAL A 85 -12.21 -3.91 -0.61
N ASN A 86 -12.54 -5.12 -0.14
CA ASN A 86 -12.22 -5.56 1.21
C ASN A 86 -10.99 -6.46 1.18
N TRP A 87 -9.88 -5.95 1.69
CA TRP A 87 -8.60 -6.62 1.69
C TRP A 87 -8.15 -7.01 3.09
N ARG A 88 -7.44 -8.13 3.20
CA ARG A 88 -6.71 -8.53 4.40
C ARG A 88 -5.26 -8.87 4.07
N VAL A 89 -4.36 -8.62 4.98
CA VAL A 89 -2.98 -9.14 4.90
C VAL A 89 -3.04 -10.62 5.23
N ALA A 90 -2.66 -11.47 4.27
CA ALA A 90 -2.67 -12.92 4.40
C ALA A 90 -1.29 -13.49 4.78
N GLY A 91 -0.22 -12.72 4.52
CA GLY A 91 1.16 -13.09 4.76
C GLY A 91 2.11 -12.12 4.08
N ALA A 92 3.26 -12.62 3.67
CA ALA A 92 4.25 -11.87 2.88
C ALA A 92 5.00 -12.82 1.94
N VAL A 93 5.53 -12.28 0.86
CA VAL A 93 6.37 -13.02 -0.10
C VAL A 93 7.60 -13.58 0.61
N PHE A 94 8.28 -12.75 1.43
CA PHE A 94 9.43 -13.18 2.22
C PHE A 94 9.29 -12.77 3.69
N GLN A 95 9.48 -13.71 4.59
CA GLN A 95 9.54 -13.45 6.03
C GLN A 95 10.86 -12.80 6.45
N ALA A 96 11.93 -13.07 5.71
CA ALA A 96 13.27 -12.52 5.90
C ALA A 96 13.84 -12.06 4.55
N PRO A 97 14.80 -11.11 4.56
CA PRO A 97 15.42 -10.62 3.33
C PRO A 97 16.07 -11.73 2.51
N PRO A 98 15.91 -11.75 1.16
CA PRO A 98 16.72 -12.57 0.28
C PRO A 98 18.22 -12.36 0.56
N ALA A 99 18.99 -13.45 0.59
CA ALA A 99 20.38 -13.43 1.06
C ALA A 99 21.30 -12.48 0.29
N TRP A 100 21.00 -12.17 -0.96
CA TRP A 100 21.76 -11.29 -1.84
C TRP A 100 21.42 -9.79 -1.66
N SER A 101 20.30 -9.45 -1.00
CA SER A 101 19.71 -8.11 -0.99
C SER A 101 20.01 -7.31 0.27
N ALA A 102 19.89 -5.98 0.18
CA ALA A 102 20.11 -5.02 1.24
C ALA A 102 19.13 -3.84 1.16
N GLY A 103 17.83 -4.09 1.38
CA GLY A 103 16.80 -3.05 1.40
C GLY A 103 16.29 -2.64 0.00
N SER A 104 15.54 -1.55 -0.04
CA SER A 104 14.88 -1.02 -1.25
C SER A 104 13.99 -2.08 -1.92
N TYR A 105 13.11 -2.72 -1.13
CA TYR A 105 12.15 -3.71 -1.61
C TYR A 105 10.96 -3.01 -2.26
N TRP A 106 11.03 -2.80 -3.60
CA TRP A 106 10.12 -1.96 -4.34
C TRP A 106 9.38 -2.72 -5.44
N ALA A 107 8.21 -2.19 -5.79
CA ALA A 107 7.41 -2.53 -6.96
C ALA A 107 7.35 -4.04 -7.26
N PRO A 108 6.82 -4.85 -6.34
CA PRO A 108 6.60 -6.27 -6.62
C PRO A 108 5.45 -6.42 -7.61
N GLU A 109 5.66 -7.13 -8.71
CA GLU A 109 4.64 -7.48 -9.69
C GLU A 109 4.28 -8.95 -9.53
N ILE A 110 3.08 -9.23 -8.99
CA ILE A 110 2.55 -10.58 -8.87
C ILE A 110 1.95 -11.02 -10.21
N ALA A 111 2.27 -12.22 -10.66
CA ALA A 111 1.79 -12.76 -11.91
C ALA A 111 1.44 -14.24 -11.78
N GLN A 112 0.51 -14.71 -12.63
CA GLN A 112 0.22 -16.13 -12.79
C GLN A 112 0.48 -16.52 -14.25
N ASP A 113 1.29 -17.55 -14.45
CA ASP A 113 1.55 -18.09 -15.77
C ASP A 113 1.83 -19.59 -15.71
N ALA A 114 1.24 -20.35 -16.65
CA ALA A 114 1.38 -21.81 -16.78
C ALA A 114 1.15 -22.59 -15.46
N GLY A 115 0.23 -22.11 -14.61
CA GLY A 115 -0.13 -22.74 -13.35
C GLY A 115 0.79 -22.42 -12.17
N ARG A 116 1.83 -21.62 -12.38
CA ARG A 116 2.71 -21.11 -11.32
C ARG A 116 2.45 -19.64 -11.03
N PHE A 117 2.85 -19.20 -9.84
CA PHE A 117 2.77 -17.81 -9.39
C PHE A 117 4.18 -17.26 -9.28
N TYR A 118 4.35 -16.03 -9.75
CA TYR A 118 5.62 -15.31 -9.76
C TYR A 118 5.46 -13.98 -9.06
N VAL A 119 6.51 -13.53 -8.41
CA VAL A 119 6.67 -12.14 -7.99
C VAL A 119 8.00 -11.65 -8.55
N TYR A 120 7.91 -10.76 -9.55
CA TYR A 120 9.07 -10.02 -10.04
C TYR A 120 9.19 -8.75 -9.19
N TYR A 121 10.37 -8.46 -8.69
CA TYR A 121 10.51 -7.39 -7.70
C TYR A 121 11.84 -6.66 -7.82
N THR A 122 11.90 -5.47 -7.25
CA THR A 122 13.13 -4.70 -7.11
C THR A 122 13.72 -4.86 -5.72
N ALA A 123 15.02 -5.06 -5.63
CA ALA A 123 15.79 -4.91 -4.39
C ALA A 123 17.21 -4.41 -4.67
N ARG A 124 17.81 -3.76 -3.68
CA ARG A 124 19.21 -3.38 -3.76
C ARG A 124 20.11 -4.60 -3.54
N LYS A 125 21.03 -4.84 -4.44
CA LYS A 125 22.09 -5.84 -4.25
C LYS A 125 23.04 -5.38 -3.14
N LYS A 126 23.51 -6.28 -2.29
CA LYS A 126 24.59 -5.99 -1.33
C LYS A 126 25.79 -5.42 -2.08
N ASP A 127 26.26 -4.26 -1.65
CA ASP A 127 27.39 -3.52 -2.25
C ASP A 127 27.21 -3.26 -3.76
N GLY A 128 25.97 -3.11 -4.23
CA GLY A 128 25.68 -2.98 -5.64
C GLY A 128 24.45 -2.11 -5.99
N PRO A 129 24.05 -2.10 -7.26
CA PRO A 129 22.91 -1.35 -7.75
C PRO A 129 21.56 -1.96 -7.31
N LEU A 130 20.46 -1.26 -7.68
CA LEU A 130 19.12 -1.84 -7.70
C LEU A 130 19.04 -2.88 -8.81
N CYS A 131 18.44 -4.02 -8.48
CA CYS A 131 18.25 -5.14 -9.41
C CYS A 131 16.79 -5.55 -9.46
N VAL A 132 16.33 -5.95 -10.63
CA VAL A 132 15.11 -6.75 -10.76
C VAL A 132 15.45 -8.20 -10.47
N ALA A 133 14.62 -8.85 -9.65
CA ALA A 133 14.75 -10.26 -9.26
C ALA A 133 13.39 -10.97 -9.41
N VAL A 134 13.40 -12.28 -9.22
CA VAL A 134 12.18 -13.10 -9.31
C VAL A 134 12.12 -14.14 -8.20
N ALA A 135 10.90 -14.34 -7.70
CA ALA A 135 10.52 -15.48 -6.87
C ALA A 135 9.30 -16.18 -7.46
N ASP A 136 9.15 -17.48 -7.19
CA ASP A 136 8.00 -18.24 -7.65
C ASP A 136 7.41 -19.16 -6.57
N ALA A 137 6.16 -19.59 -6.78
CA ALA A 137 5.42 -20.48 -5.91
C ALA A 137 4.40 -21.32 -6.68
N ASP A 138 3.95 -22.43 -6.08
CA ASP A 138 2.84 -23.24 -6.61
C ASP A 138 1.46 -22.67 -6.26
N ARG A 139 1.39 -21.73 -5.30
CA ARG A 139 0.16 -21.12 -4.79
C ARG A 139 0.33 -19.60 -4.63
N PRO A 140 -0.75 -18.82 -4.78
CA PRO A 140 -0.68 -17.36 -4.68
C PRO A 140 -0.30 -16.87 -3.27
N ASP A 141 -0.59 -17.66 -2.24
CA ASP A 141 -0.22 -17.40 -0.84
C ASP A 141 1.17 -17.96 -0.45
N GLY A 142 1.92 -18.50 -1.43
CA GLY A 142 3.26 -19.04 -1.25
C GLY A 142 3.31 -20.48 -0.68
N PRO A 143 4.43 -20.90 -0.09
CA PRO A 143 5.66 -20.09 0.09
C PRO A 143 6.38 -19.81 -1.24
N TYR A 144 6.96 -18.62 -1.36
CA TYR A 144 7.74 -18.22 -2.53
C TYR A 144 9.22 -18.59 -2.36
N THR A 145 9.81 -19.09 -3.42
CA THR A 145 11.26 -19.39 -3.53
C THR A 145 11.94 -18.27 -4.31
N ASP A 146 12.92 -17.61 -3.70
CA ASP A 146 13.74 -16.58 -4.37
C ASP A 146 14.77 -17.22 -5.32
N HIS A 147 14.83 -16.74 -6.57
CA HIS A 147 15.81 -17.15 -7.58
C HIS A 147 16.91 -16.10 -7.79
N GLY A 148 16.85 -14.99 -7.06
CA GLY A 148 17.84 -13.94 -7.14
C GLY A 148 17.66 -12.98 -8.32
N PRO A 149 18.70 -12.17 -8.59
CA PRO A 149 18.63 -11.12 -9.61
C PRO A 149 18.57 -11.66 -11.04
N LEU A 150 17.66 -11.09 -11.85
CA LEU A 150 17.59 -11.27 -13.30
C LEU A 150 18.43 -10.24 -14.05
N VAL A 151 18.37 -8.97 -13.61
CA VAL A 151 19.07 -7.87 -14.24
C VAL A 151 19.50 -6.83 -13.21
N CYS A 152 20.77 -6.41 -13.30
CA CYS A 152 21.39 -5.40 -12.46
C CYS A 152 22.20 -4.44 -13.35
N GLN A 153 21.56 -3.40 -13.88
CA GLN A 153 22.27 -2.38 -14.65
C GLN A 153 23.03 -1.44 -13.71
N GLU A 154 24.08 -0.80 -14.19
CA GLU A 154 24.95 0.06 -13.36
C GLU A 154 24.19 1.21 -12.67
N VAL A 155 23.22 1.81 -13.37
CA VAL A 155 22.38 2.88 -12.82
C VAL A 155 21.17 2.36 -12.05
N GLY A 156 20.91 1.05 -12.09
CA GLY A 156 19.78 0.37 -11.47
C GLY A 156 18.79 -0.18 -12.48
N SER A 157 18.07 -1.22 -12.07
CA SER A 157 16.97 -1.85 -12.81
C SER A 157 15.81 -2.02 -11.84
N ILE A 158 14.63 -1.48 -12.17
CA ILE A 158 13.45 -1.47 -11.30
C ILE A 158 12.15 -1.72 -12.08
N ASP A 159 11.05 -1.93 -11.37
CA ASP A 159 9.67 -1.91 -11.89
C ASP A 159 9.44 -2.94 -13.00
N ALA A 160 9.61 -4.19 -12.66
CA ALA A 160 9.48 -5.29 -13.62
C ALA A 160 8.03 -5.70 -13.85
N ALA A 161 7.63 -5.90 -15.10
CA ALA A 161 6.32 -6.42 -15.50
C ALA A 161 6.48 -7.58 -16.50
N PRO A 162 6.03 -8.79 -16.18
CA PRO A 162 6.03 -9.91 -17.13
C PRO A 162 4.88 -9.78 -18.12
N VAL A 163 5.11 -10.20 -19.36
CA VAL A 163 4.10 -10.17 -20.42
C VAL A 163 4.36 -11.29 -21.42
N ARG A 164 3.31 -11.74 -22.13
CA ARG A 164 3.45 -12.58 -23.32
C ARG A 164 3.29 -11.72 -24.58
N ASP A 165 4.20 -11.91 -25.54
CA ASP A 165 4.11 -11.25 -26.85
C ASP A 165 2.92 -11.79 -27.69
N GLU A 166 2.73 -11.28 -28.91
CA GLU A 166 1.69 -11.69 -29.84
C GLU A 166 1.81 -13.16 -30.29
N LYS A 167 2.97 -13.77 -30.11
CA LYS A 167 3.28 -15.18 -30.41
C LYS A 167 3.24 -16.09 -29.19
N GLY A 168 2.90 -15.52 -28.02
CA GLY A 168 2.82 -16.26 -26.75
C GLY A 168 4.16 -16.46 -26.03
N ARG A 169 5.27 -15.90 -26.52
CA ARG A 169 6.58 -15.96 -25.85
C ARG A 169 6.59 -15.03 -24.65
N ARG A 170 7.24 -15.46 -23.56
CA ARG A 170 7.39 -14.67 -22.34
C ARG A 170 8.44 -13.57 -22.50
N TYR A 171 8.14 -12.40 -21.97
CA TYR A 171 9.03 -11.26 -21.88
C TYR A 171 8.94 -10.63 -20.49
N LEU A 172 10.02 -9.98 -20.08
CA LEU A 172 10.06 -9.06 -18.96
C LEU A 172 10.25 -7.65 -19.50
N VAL A 173 9.45 -6.72 -18.98
CA VAL A 173 9.62 -5.28 -19.20
C VAL A 173 10.08 -4.66 -17.90
N TRP A 174 11.05 -3.73 -17.93
CA TRP A 174 11.54 -3.04 -16.74
C TRP A 174 12.09 -1.66 -17.07
N LYS A 175 12.24 -0.81 -16.06
CA LYS A 175 12.88 0.50 -16.18
C LYS A 175 14.38 0.41 -15.88
N GLU A 176 15.19 1.07 -16.67
CA GLU A 176 16.55 1.44 -16.29
C GLU A 176 16.52 2.74 -15.47
N ASP A 177 17.05 2.69 -14.23
CA ASP A 177 16.88 3.75 -13.22
C ASP A 177 17.90 4.91 -13.38
N GLY A 178 17.95 5.51 -14.57
CA GLY A 178 18.92 6.57 -14.92
C GLY A 178 18.64 7.93 -14.28
N ASN A 179 17.42 8.20 -13.79
CA ASN A 179 17.02 9.52 -13.28
C ASN A 179 17.82 9.98 -12.05
N SER A 180 18.30 9.08 -11.21
CA SER A 180 19.18 9.41 -10.08
C SER A 180 20.51 10.03 -10.53
N ARG A 181 20.95 9.74 -11.75
CA ARG A 181 22.14 10.29 -12.41
C ARG A 181 21.80 11.30 -13.51
N LYS A 182 20.55 11.76 -13.60
CA LYS A 182 20.04 12.66 -14.66
C LYS A 182 20.24 12.10 -16.08
N GLN A 183 20.12 10.79 -16.20
CA GLN A 183 20.16 10.06 -17.48
C GLN A 183 18.75 9.68 -17.91
N PRO A 184 18.51 9.38 -19.21
CA PRO A 184 17.24 8.87 -19.68
C PRO A 184 16.81 7.59 -18.93
N THR A 185 15.49 7.38 -18.85
CA THR A 185 14.91 6.21 -18.19
C THR A 185 14.16 5.34 -19.21
N PRO A 186 14.88 4.57 -20.04
CA PRO A 186 14.23 3.69 -21.00
C PRO A 186 13.48 2.55 -20.30
N LEU A 187 12.33 2.19 -20.85
CA LEU A 187 11.68 0.92 -20.58
C LEU A 187 12.22 -0.12 -21.54
N TRP A 188 12.82 -1.16 -21.01
CA TRP A 188 13.40 -2.26 -21.75
C TRP A 188 12.43 -3.43 -21.82
N ALA A 189 12.47 -4.21 -22.89
CA ALA A 189 11.85 -5.53 -22.98
C ALA A 189 12.89 -6.56 -23.40
N GLN A 190 12.89 -7.73 -22.76
CA GLN A 190 13.74 -8.86 -23.10
C GLN A 190 12.99 -10.17 -22.88
N ALA A 191 13.25 -11.16 -23.71
CA ALA A 191 12.61 -12.45 -23.58
C ALA A 191 13.01 -13.14 -22.28
N LEU A 192 12.07 -13.89 -21.70
CA LEU A 192 12.28 -14.80 -20.59
C LEU A 192 12.33 -16.24 -21.10
N SER A 193 13.04 -17.10 -20.39
CA SER A 193 12.96 -18.55 -20.53
C SER A 193 11.54 -19.07 -20.31
N ASP A 194 11.25 -20.28 -20.73
CA ASP A 194 9.92 -20.88 -20.62
C ASP A 194 9.43 -21.03 -19.16
N ASP A 195 10.35 -21.16 -18.21
CA ASP A 195 10.05 -21.16 -16.77
C ASP A 195 9.93 -19.75 -16.15
N GLY A 196 10.26 -18.69 -16.91
CA GLY A 196 10.15 -17.30 -16.45
C GLY A 196 11.28 -16.85 -15.52
N LEU A 197 12.35 -17.64 -15.34
CA LEU A 197 13.36 -17.41 -14.32
C LEU A 197 14.70 -16.89 -14.87
N ILE A 198 14.86 -16.77 -16.19
CA ILE A 198 16.12 -16.33 -16.84
C ILE A 198 15.79 -15.40 -18.01
N LEU A 199 16.53 -14.30 -18.15
CA LEU A 199 16.49 -13.47 -19.35
C LEU A 199 17.29 -14.11 -20.48
N VAL A 200 16.73 -14.12 -21.71
CA VAL A 200 17.35 -14.73 -22.89
C VAL A 200 17.39 -13.75 -24.07
N GLY A 201 18.44 -13.82 -24.88
CA GLY A 201 18.64 -12.93 -26.03
C GLY A 201 18.96 -11.48 -25.61
N ASP A 202 18.78 -10.55 -26.54
CA ASP A 202 19.09 -9.14 -26.35
C ASP A 202 17.87 -8.33 -25.87
N LYS A 203 18.12 -7.33 -25.03
CA LYS A 203 17.10 -6.37 -24.62
C LYS A 203 16.84 -5.33 -25.70
N GLN A 204 15.60 -4.87 -25.82
CA GLN A 204 15.19 -3.78 -26.71
C GLN A 204 14.50 -2.68 -25.91
N ALA A 205 14.87 -1.42 -26.16
CA ALA A 205 14.14 -0.28 -25.61
C ALA A 205 12.80 -0.13 -26.35
N ILE A 206 11.70 -0.13 -25.60
CA ILE A 206 10.35 -0.05 -26.16
C ILE A 206 9.66 1.30 -25.91
N LEU A 207 10.09 2.04 -24.87
CA LEU A 207 9.59 3.38 -24.58
C LEU A 207 10.67 4.18 -23.85
N ARG A 208 10.66 5.51 -24.02
CA ARG A 208 11.50 6.48 -23.30
C ARG A 208 10.67 7.69 -22.96
N ASN A 209 11.12 8.50 -22.01
CA ASN A 209 10.47 9.78 -21.69
C ASN A 209 10.74 10.82 -22.78
N GLU A 210 9.74 11.17 -23.56
CA GLU A 210 9.83 12.07 -24.71
C GLU A 210 8.72 13.14 -24.72
N ALA A 211 7.56 12.83 -24.10
CA ALA A 211 6.45 13.77 -24.03
C ALA A 211 6.65 14.78 -22.87
N PRO A 212 6.22 16.05 -23.02
CA PRO A 212 6.43 17.08 -22.00
C PRO A 212 5.90 16.72 -20.62
N TRP A 213 4.76 16.02 -20.54
CA TRP A 213 4.16 15.61 -19.27
C TRP A 213 4.95 14.49 -18.56
N GLU A 214 5.78 13.74 -19.29
CA GLU A 214 6.62 12.66 -18.76
C GLU A 214 7.82 13.21 -17.99
N SER A 215 8.13 14.50 -18.17
CA SER A 215 9.22 15.18 -17.46
C SER A 215 10.56 14.43 -17.60
N HIS A 216 11.22 14.12 -16.49
CA HIS A 216 12.57 13.55 -16.48
C HIS A 216 12.60 12.02 -16.34
N LEU A 217 11.45 11.34 -16.19
CA LEU A 217 11.41 9.88 -16.08
C LEU A 217 10.08 9.29 -16.55
N VAL A 218 10.14 8.03 -16.97
CA VAL A 218 9.03 7.10 -17.10
C VAL A 218 9.35 5.82 -16.33
N GLU A 219 8.34 5.22 -15.68
CA GLU A 219 8.51 4.03 -14.85
C GLU A 219 7.20 3.29 -14.62
N GLY A 220 7.21 2.21 -13.81
CA GLY A 220 6.02 1.47 -13.43
C GLY A 220 5.24 0.92 -14.61
N PRO A 221 5.88 0.26 -15.61
CA PRO A 221 5.16 -0.26 -16.75
C PRO A 221 4.30 -1.46 -16.35
N TYR A 222 3.04 -1.44 -16.73
CA TYR A 222 2.15 -2.61 -16.72
C TYR A 222 1.53 -2.80 -18.09
N ILE A 223 1.57 -4.02 -18.64
CA ILE A 223 1.07 -4.28 -19.99
C ILE A 223 -0.19 -5.14 -19.94
N PHE A 224 -1.28 -4.57 -20.42
CA PHE A 224 -2.59 -5.22 -20.54
C PHE A 224 -2.93 -5.48 -22.00
N ARG A 225 -3.31 -6.73 -22.32
CA ARG A 225 -3.72 -7.10 -23.69
C ARG A 225 -5.24 -7.04 -23.83
N ARG A 226 -5.74 -6.29 -24.83
CA ARG A 226 -7.15 -6.23 -25.17
C ARG A 226 -7.33 -6.33 -26.69
N GLY A 227 -7.91 -7.44 -27.13
CA GLY A 227 -8.02 -7.75 -28.55
C GLY A 227 -6.64 -7.88 -29.21
N GLU A 228 -6.42 -7.11 -30.28
CA GLU A 228 -5.15 -7.09 -31.03
C GLU A 228 -4.12 -6.10 -30.47
N TRP A 229 -4.47 -5.33 -29.43
CA TRP A 229 -3.64 -4.29 -28.88
C TRP A 229 -3.02 -4.69 -27.55
N PHE A 230 -1.75 -4.33 -27.38
CA PHE A 230 -1.08 -4.19 -26.10
C PHE A 230 -1.25 -2.75 -25.62
N TYR A 231 -1.64 -2.57 -24.38
CA TYR A 231 -1.71 -1.27 -23.72
C TYR A 231 -0.70 -1.26 -22.59
N MET A 232 0.29 -0.37 -22.66
CA MET A 232 1.26 -0.13 -21.61
C MET A 232 0.75 1.05 -20.78
N PHE A 233 0.33 0.77 -19.56
CA PHE A 233 0.12 1.78 -18.54
C PHE A 233 1.48 2.05 -17.90
N TYR A 234 1.88 3.30 -17.82
CA TYR A 234 3.17 3.70 -17.27
C TYR A 234 3.02 5.03 -16.54
N SER A 235 3.87 5.24 -15.56
CA SER A 235 3.86 6.46 -14.78
C SER A 235 5.03 7.36 -15.15
N ALA A 236 4.90 8.63 -14.82
CA ALA A 236 5.91 9.61 -15.14
C ALA A 236 5.98 10.73 -14.09
N ASP A 237 7.13 11.42 -14.06
CA ASP A 237 7.51 12.45 -13.11
C ASP A 237 7.79 11.90 -11.70
N ALA A 238 8.05 12.75 -10.70
CA ALA A 238 8.45 12.34 -9.36
C ALA A 238 7.34 11.59 -8.61
N CYS A 239 7.58 10.34 -8.21
CA CYS A 239 6.60 9.47 -7.55
C CYS A 239 6.26 9.90 -6.13
N CYS A 240 7.26 10.38 -5.37
CA CYS A 240 7.26 10.22 -3.93
C CYS A 240 7.74 11.48 -3.20
N GLY A 241 7.35 11.59 -1.91
CA GLY A 241 7.73 12.68 -1.02
C GLY A 241 7.04 14.00 -1.36
N ARG A 242 7.46 15.06 -0.70
CA ARG A 242 6.78 16.39 -0.73
C ARG A 242 6.72 17.04 -2.11
N ALA A 243 7.67 16.73 -2.98
CA ALA A 243 7.77 17.30 -4.31
C ALA A 243 7.17 16.42 -5.41
N CYS A 244 6.41 15.39 -5.05
CA CYS A 244 5.84 14.47 -6.02
C CYS A 244 4.88 15.17 -7.00
N ASN A 245 4.91 14.71 -8.25
CA ASN A 245 4.03 15.18 -9.33
C ASN A 245 3.65 14.01 -10.26
N TYR A 246 3.55 12.84 -9.69
CA TYR A 246 3.32 11.57 -10.39
C TYR A 246 1.99 11.54 -11.14
N LYS A 247 1.99 10.92 -12.30
CA LYS A 247 0.84 10.80 -13.19
C LYS A 247 0.94 9.49 -13.95
N LEU A 248 -0.21 8.95 -14.37
CA LEU A 248 -0.27 7.76 -15.19
C LEU A 248 -0.65 8.12 -16.62
N GLY A 249 0.08 7.55 -17.57
CA GLY A 249 -0.24 7.58 -18.99
C GLY A 249 -0.46 6.19 -19.56
N VAL A 250 -0.80 6.15 -20.84
CA VAL A 250 -0.93 4.91 -21.60
C VAL A 250 -0.38 5.07 -23.01
N ALA A 251 0.27 4.02 -23.48
CA ALA A 251 0.63 3.83 -24.88
C ALA A 251 0.11 2.48 -25.36
N ARG A 252 -0.11 2.31 -26.68
CA ARG A 252 -0.54 1.04 -27.26
C ARG A 252 0.32 0.63 -28.44
N SER A 253 0.40 -0.67 -28.67
CA SER A 253 1.07 -1.26 -29.85
C SER A 253 0.36 -2.55 -30.28
N ARG A 254 0.50 -2.95 -31.55
CA ARG A 254 0.01 -4.25 -32.04
C ARG A 254 0.98 -5.39 -31.75
N THR A 255 2.25 -5.08 -31.56
CA THR A 255 3.30 -6.04 -31.19
C THR A 255 4.11 -5.52 -30.02
N LEU A 256 4.54 -6.39 -29.12
CA LEU A 256 5.25 -6.00 -27.90
C LEU A 256 6.52 -5.18 -28.20
N LEU A 257 7.29 -5.60 -29.20
CA LEU A 257 8.55 -4.96 -29.60
C LEU A 257 8.38 -3.94 -30.74
N GLY A 258 7.14 -3.58 -31.08
CA GLY A 258 6.82 -2.60 -32.12
C GLY A 258 6.85 -1.16 -31.66
N THR A 259 6.28 -0.29 -32.49
CA THR A 259 6.12 1.13 -32.14
C THR A 259 4.94 1.32 -31.21
N TRP A 260 5.18 2.02 -30.10
CA TRP A 260 4.16 2.37 -29.11
C TRP A 260 3.58 3.75 -29.39
N GLU A 261 2.28 3.79 -29.68
CA GLU A 261 1.50 5.02 -29.86
C GLU A 261 1.02 5.52 -28.50
N ARG A 262 1.41 6.73 -28.09
CA ARG A 262 0.91 7.37 -26.87
C ARG A 262 -0.51 7.86 -27.04
N SER A 263 -1.33 7.71 -26.00
CA SER A 263 -2.68 8.28 -26.02
C SER A 263 -2.63 9.79 -26.16
N PRO A 264 -3.47 10.38 -27.02
CA PRO A 264 -3.58 11.84 -27.13
C PRO A 264 -4.16 12.48 -25.86
N ALA A 265 -4.80 11.70 -24.98
CA ALA A 265 -5.36 12.14 -23.71
C ALA A 265 -4.37 12.05 -22.53
N ASN A 266 -3.12 11.63 -22.77
CA ASN A 266 -2.12 11.55 -21.69
C ASN A 266 -1.81 12.90 -21.03
N PRO A 267 -1.63 12.94 -19.68
CA PRO A 267 -1.80 11.82 -18.75
C PRO A 267 -3.26 11.46 -18.53
N ILE A 268 -3.60 10.15 -18.55
CA ILE A 268 -4.97 9.67 -18.35
C ILE A 268 -5.41 9.66 -16.87
N LEU A 269 -4.46 9.83 -15.95
CA LEU A 269 -4.71 9.95 -14.53
C LEU A 269 -3.70 10.94 -13.92
N ALA A 270 -4.21 11.96 -13.25
CA ALA A 270 -3.45 12.96 -12.52
C ALA A 270 -4.13 13.28 -11.18
N GLY A 271 -3.39 13.89 -10.26
CA GLY A 271 -3.92 14.25 -8.94
C GLY A 271 -5.07 15.26 -9.00
N ASN A 272 -5.86 15.31 -7.95
CA ASN A 272 -6.96 16.24 -7.75
C ASN A 272 -6.92 16.88 -6.35
N ALA A 273 -8.01 17.47 -5.88
CA ALA A 273 -8.07 18.10 -4.57
C ALA A 273 -7.89 17.11 -3.41
N GLN A 274 -8.40 15.87 -3.55
CA GLN A 274 -8.34 14.83 -2.52
C GLN A 274 -7.10 13.95 -2.64
N TRP A 275 -6.69 13.62 -3.86
CA TRP A 275 -5.62 12.64 -4.11
C TRP A 275 -4.46 13.26 -4.87
N LYS A 276 -3.24 13.05 -4.38
CA LYS A 276 -2.00 13.55 -4.99
C LYS A 276 -1.16 12.41 -5.52
N CYS A 277 -0.44 12.69 -6.61
CA CYS A 277 0.58 11.82 -7.18
C CYS A 277 0.10 10.39 -7.46
N PRO A 278 -1.05 10.20 -8.16
CA PRO A 278 -1.54 8.87 -8.49
C PRO A 278 -0.69 8.22 -9.57
N GLY A 279 -0.42 6.92 -9.41
CA GLY A 279 0.30 6.15 -10.43
C GLY A 279 0.63 4.75 -9.97
N HIS A 280 1.50 4.09 -10.75
CA HIS A 280 2.06 2.76 -10.55
C HIS A 280 1.00 1.76 -10.09
N GLY A 281 0.27 1.20 -11.04
CA GLY A 281 -0.79 0.25 -10.74
C GLY A 281 -1.02 -0.75 -11.84
N THR A 282 -1.80 -1.75 -11.55
CA THR A 282 -2.12 -2.87 -12.43
C THR A 282 -3.60 -2.95 -12.76
N ILE A 283 -3.90 -3.45 -13.96
CA ILE A 283 -5.27 -3.66 -14.42
C ILE A 283 -5.71 -5.07 -14.02
N VAL A 284 -6.89 -5.17 -13.43
CA VAL A 284 -7.53 -6.44 -13.13
C VAL A 284 -8.94 -6.49 -13.71
N ALA A 285 -9.32 -7.64 -14.28
CA ALA A 285 -10.66 -7.88 -14.78
C ALA A 285 -11.47 -8.68 -13.77
N GLU A 286 -12.70 -8.23 -13.49
CA GLU A 286 -13.66 -9.01 -12.73
C GLU A 286 -14.41 -10.05 -13.63
N PRO A 287 -15.15 -11.01 -13.06
CA PRO A 287 -15.85 -12.03 -13.84
C PRO A 287 -16.86 -11.50 -14.85
N SER A 288 -17.45 -10.32 -14.64
CA SER A 288 -18.38 -9.68 -15.59
C SER A 288 -17.68 -9.08 -16.82
N GLY A 289 -16.35 -8.98 -16.79
CA GLY A 289 -15.55 -8.36 -17.84
C GLY A 289 -15.29 -6.87 -17.63
N ARG A 290 -15.81 -6.24 -16.57
CA ARG A 290 -15.38 -4.88 -16.17
C ARG A 290 -13.91 -4.92 -15.77
N THR A 291 -13.19 -3.86 -16.05
CA THR A 291 -11.76 -3.74 -15.71
C THR A 291 -11.54 -2.61 -14.72
N PHE A 292 -10.64 -2.83 -13.79
CA PHE A 292 -10.28 -1.87 -12.75
C PHE A 292 -8.77 -1.68 -12.70
N LEU A 293 -8.33 -0.48 -12.37
CA LEU A 293 -6.96 -0.14 -12.03
C LEU A 293 -6.83 -0.11 -10.50
N LEU A 294 -5.97 -0.96 -9.95
CA LEU A 294 -5.48 -0.84 -8.57
C LEU A 294 -4.15 -0.07 -8.64
N TYR A 295 -4.05 1.06 -7.96
CA TYR A 295 -2.92 1.98 -8.05
C TYR A 295 -2.73 2.73 -6.74
N HIS A 296 -1.62 3.44 -6.56
CA HIS A 296 -1.43 4.23 -5.35
C HIS A 296 -1.68 5.73 -5.55
N ALA A 297 -2.02 6.41 -4.44
CA ALA A 297 -2.01 7.86 -4.33
C ALA A 297 -1.83 8.29 -2.86
N TYR A 298 -1.38 9.53 -2.63
CA TYR A 298 -1.43 10.17 -1.33
C TYR A 298 -2.77 10.86 -1.12
N ASP A 299 -3.39 10.71 0.05
CA ASP A 299 -4.46 11.59 0.49
C ASP A 299 -3.90 12.98 0.79
N ALA A 300 -4.52 14.02 0.24
CA ALA A 300 -4.01 15.39 0.35
C ALA A 300 -3.94 15.91 1.79
N SER A 301 -4.80 15.39 2.68
CA SER A 301 -4.87 15.80 4.09
C SER A 301 -3.82 15.12 4.97
N THR A 302 -3.48 13.86 4.68
CA THR A 302 -2.55 13.05 5.49
C THR A 302 -1.17 12.91 4.87
N PHE A 303 -1.11 13.01 3.55
CA PHE A 303 0.05 12.98 2.69
C PHE A 303 1.07 11.90 3.09
N GLU A 304 2.34 12.25 3.19
CA GLU A 304 3.44 11.32 3.48
C GLU A 304 3.39 10.70 4.89
N PHE A 305 2.56 11.23 5.80
CA PHE A 305 2.45 10.65 7.15
C PHE A 305 1.73 9.31 7.15
N VAL A 306 0.67 9.18 6.35
CA VAL A 306 -0.02 7.90 6.16
C VAL A 306 0.59 7.09 5.00
N GLY A 307 1.20 7.78 4.04
CA GLY A 307 1.87 7.17 2.91
C GLY A 307 1.00 7.04 1.67
N ARG A 308 1.47 6.23 0.72
CA ARG A 308 0.83 5.95 -0.56
C ARG A 308 -0.24 4.88 -0.39
N GLN A 309 -1.50 5.27 -0.37
CA GLN A 309 -2.63 4.38 -0.14
C GLN A 309 -3.09 3.74 -1.45
N ALA A 310 -3.60 2.50 -1.41
CA ALA A 310 -4.08 1.87 -2.63
C ALA A 310 -5.54 2.26 -2.94
N LEU A 311 -5.76 2.72 -4.16
CA LEU A 311 -7.04 3.14 -4.71
C LEU A 311 -7.47 2.17 -5.82
N LEU A 312 -8.79 2.10 -6.03
CA LEU A 312 -9.40 1.30 -7.08
C LEU A 312 -10.34 2.17 -7.91
N ASP A 313 -10.14 2.21 -9.23
CA ASP A 313 -11.03 2.90 -10.15
C ASP A 313 -11.32 2.06 -11.40
N GLU A 314 -12.53 2.20 -11.93
CA GLU A 314 -12.93 1.50 -13.15
C GLU A 314 -12.22 2.07 -14.37
N VAL A 315 -11.76 1.17 -15.24
CA VAL A 315 -11.19 1.48 -16.55
C VAL A 315 -12.26 1.29 -17.61
N THR A 316 -12.69 2.38 -18.21
CA THR A 316 -13.62 2.37 -19.35
C THR A 316 -12.86 2.59 -20.66
N TRP A 317 -13.47 2.24 -21.80
CA TRP A 317 -12.82 2.31 -23.11
C TRP A 317 -13.66 3.15 -24.06
N ASP A 318 -13.05 4.11 -24.74
CA ASP A 318 -13.73 4.92 -25.75
C ASP A 318 -13.94 4.19 -27.08
N ALA A 319 -14.59 4.84 -28.02
CA ALA A 319 -14.87 4.27 -29.35
C ALA A 319 -13.59 4.06 -30.20
N GLN A 320 -12.50 4.76 -29.89
CA GLN A 320 -11.19 4.64 -30.52
C GLN A 320 -10.32 3.58 -29.86
N GLY A 321 -10.83 2.95 -28.80
CA GLY A 321 -10.16 1.91 -28.02
C GLY A 321 -9.15 2.44 -27.00
N TRP A 322 -9.19 3.72 -26.60
CA TRP A 322 -8.35 4.26 -25.56
C TRP A 322 -9.00 4.10 -24.17
N PRO A 323 -8.21 3.81 -23.12
CA PRO A 323 -8.73 3.69 -21.76
C PRO A 323 -8.92 5.07 -21.11
N ALA A 324 -9.93 5.17 -20.25
CA ALA A 324 -10.16 6.29 -19.36
C ALA A 324 -10.38 5.77 -17.94
N ILE A 325 -9.65 6.30 -16.98
CA ILE A 325 -9.78 5.93 -15.56
C ILE A 325 -10.89 6.75 -14.93
N ASN A 326 -11.85 6.10 -14.24
CA ASN A 326 -13.02 6.75 -13.63
C ASN A 326 -13.76 7.67 -14.63
N GLY A 327 -13.83 7.28 -15.90
CA GLY A 327 -14.43 8.10 -16.96
C GLY A 327 -13.71 9.44 -17.19
N GLY A 328 -12.40 9.51 -16.94
CA GLY A 328 -11.57 10.72 -17.13
C GLY A 328 -11.68 11.76 -16.01
N ARG A 329 -12.31 11.44 -14.87
CA ARG A 329 -12.51 12.37 -13.74
C ARG A 329 -11.36 12.39 -12.73
N GLY A 330 -10.31 11.59 -12.97
CA GLY A 330 -9.21 11.41 -12.00
C GLY A 330 -9.56 10.46 -10.85
N PRO A 331 -8.70 10.36 -9.83
CA PRO A 331 -8.90 9.47 -8.69
C PRO A 331 -10.22 9.72 -7.98
N SER A 332 -11.01 8.65 -7.73
CA SER A 332 -12.31 8.78 -7.07
C SER A 332 -12.18 8.78 -5.54
N VAL A 333 -13.10 9.46 -4.87
CA VAL A 333 -13.34 9.30 -3.43
C VAL A 333 -14.32 8.16 -3.17
N SER A 334 -15.30 8.01 -4.08
CA SER A 334 -16.29 6.93 -4.05
C SER A 334 -16.61 6.49 -5.47
N ALA A 335 -16.76 5.20 -5.69
CA ALA A 335 -17.06 4.60 -6.98
C ALA A 335 -18.08 3.45 -6.84
N ALA A 336 -18.66 3.02 -7.98
CA ALA A 336 -19.56 1.87 -8.02
C ALA A 336 -18.80 0.58 -7.68
N LEU A 337 -19.39 -0.27 -6.84
CA LEU A 337 -18.82 -1.57 -6.48
C LEU A 337 -18.49 -2.39 -7.74
N PRO A 338 -17.35 -3.09 -7.75
CA PRO A 338 -17.01 -4.05 -8.80
C PRO A 338 -18.08 -5.12 -8.96
N SER A 339 -18.39 -5.81 -7.89
CA SER A 339 -19.46 -6.83 -7.81
C SER A 339 -20.36 -6.56 -6.60
N PRO A 340 -21.62 -6.99 -6.61
CA PRO A 340 -22.47 -6.89 -5.43
C PRO A 340 -21.82 -7.66 -4.28
N SER A 341 -21.23 -6.97 -3.34
CA SER A 341 -20.63 -7.52 -2.13
C SER A 341 -21.29 -6.85 -0.91
N PRO A 342 -21.50 -7.57 0.20
CA PRO A 342 -21.91 -6.91 1.42
C PRO A 342 -20.81 -5.95 1.86
N GLN A 343 -21.15 -4.66 1.91
CA GLN A 343 -20.23 -3.62 2.41
C GLN A 343 -19.80 -3.96 3.84
N ARG A 344 -18.58 -4.39 3.99
CA ARG A 344 -17.92 -4.47 5.29
C ARG A 344 -16.78 -3.46 5.27
N ARG A 345 -16.99 -2.30 5.86
CA ARG A 345 -15.89 -1.38 6.14
C ARG A 345 -14.90 -2.10 7.03
N ALA A 346 -13.64 -2.23 6.61
CA ALA A 346 -12.58 -2.65 7.50
C ALA A 346 -12.54 -1.66 8.68
N SER A 347 -12.39 -2.16 9.91
CA SER A 347 -12.16 -1.31 11.07
C SER A 347 -10.90 -0.47 10.83
N GLU A 348 -11.01 0.83 11.05
CA GLU A 348 -9.85 1.71 11.00
C GLU A 348 -8.94 1.51 12.23
N SER A 349 -9.51 0.96 13.31
CA SER A 349 -8.78 0.65 14.55
C SER A 349 -7.99 -0.65 14.40
N ILE A 350 -6.80 -0.67 15.02
CA ILE A 350 -5.95 -1.84 15.17
C ILE A 350 -5.86 -2.15 16.66
N GLU A 351 -6.18 -3.39 17.03
CA GLU A 351 -6.03 -3.88 18.39
C GLU A 351 -5.35 -5.25 18.37
N ASP A 352 -4.33 -5.43 19.19
CA ASP A 352 -3.61 -6.70 19.34
C ASP A 352 -3.27 -6.93 20.82
N GLY A 353 -3.83 -7.98 21.40
CA GLY A 353 -3.54 -8.43 22.75
C GLY A 353 -2.42 -9.46 22.82
N PHE A 354 -1.77 -9.77 21.70
CA PHE A 354 -0.67 -10.73 21.55
C PHE A 354 -0.98 -12.15 22.04
N THR A 355 -2.25 -12.51 22.05
CA THR A 355 -2.72 -13.84 22.52
C THR A 355 -2.74 -14.90 21.43
N ALA A 356 -2.58 -14.50 20.16
CA ALA A 356 -2.56 -15.43 19.03
C ALA A 356 -1.31 -16.32 19.00
N ALA A 357 -1.39 -17.39 18.22
CA ALA A 357 -0.29 -18.35 18.05
C ALA A 357 0.93 -17.76 17.33
N ALA A 358 0.71 -16.78 16.48
CA ALA A 358 1.72 -16.06 15.73
C ALA A 358 1.39 -14.56 15.75
N LEU A 359 2.39 -13.75 15.49
CA LEU A 359 2.24 -12.31 15.36
C LEU A 359 1.32 -12.02 14.15
N ASP A 360 0.41 -11.05 14.30
CA ASP A 360 -0.45 -10.60 13.21
C ASP A 360 0.42 -10.15 12.02
N PRO A 361 0.13 -10.57 10.78
CA PRO A 361 0.99 -10.31 9.62
C PRO A 361 1.07 -8.83 9.21
N GLY A 362 0.30 -7.95 9.84
CA GLY A 362 0.43 -6.51 9.66
C GLY A 362 1.51 -5.86 10.54
N TRP A 363 2.15 -6.58 11.45
CA TRP A 363 3.31 -6.08 12.17
C TRP A 363 4.54 -6.05 11.27
N GLN A 364 5.31 -4.96 11.39
CA GLN A 364 6.49 -4.71 10.58
C GLN A 364 7.67 -4.29 11.44
N TRP A 365 8.88 -4.55 10.94
CA TRP A 365 10.15 -4.11 11.54
C TRP A 365 11.16 -3.78 10.44
N PRO A 366 12.20 -2.97 10.70
CA PRO A 366 13.27 -2.72 9.72
C PRO A 366 13.86 -4.03 9.19
N TRP A 367 14.07 -4.10 7.88
CA TRP A 367 14.50 -5.34 7.20
C TRP A 367 15.82 -5.94 7.74
N ASP A 368 16.69 -5.11 8.29
CA ASP A 368 18.00 -5.47 8.86
C ASP A 368 17.94 -5.77 10.37
N GLN A 369 16.75 -5.73 10.98
CA GLN A 369 16.57 -6.01 12.39
C GLN A 369 16.64 -7.51 12.68
N THR A 370 17.54 -7.86 13.61
CA THR A 370 17.65 -9.22 14.14
C THR A 370 18.04 -9.15 15.61
N PRO A 371 17.38 -9.92 16.50
CA PRO A 371 16.24 -10.80 16.24
C PRO A 371 14.95 -10.05 15.87
N THR A 372 14.03 -10.76 15.23
CA THR A 372 12.68 -10.25 14.90
C THR A 372 11.78 -10.29 16.14
N PRO A 373 10.69 -9.49 16.18
CA PRO A 373 9.70 -9.54 17.26
C PRO A 373 9.08 -10.94 17.41
N THR A 374 8.82 -11.36 18.65
CA THR A 374 8.24 -12.68 18.95
C THR A 374 7.08 -12.56 19.94
N ILE A 375 6.23 -13.59 20.01
CA ILE A 375 5.19 -13.71 21.02
C ILE A 375 5.72 -14.57 22.17
N ASP A 376 5.78 -13.98 23.38
CA ASP A 376 6.09 -14.70 24.62
C ASP A 376 4.80 -15.30 25.20
N ARG A 377 4.62 -16.60 24.99
CA ARG A 377 3.44 -17.35 25.43
C ARG A 377 3.53 -17.81 26.89
N ALA A 378 4.74 -17.99 27.39
CA ALA A 378 4.94 -18.50 28.75
C ALA A 378 4.36 -17.57 29.82
N SER A 379 4.22 -16.29 29.48
CA SER A 379 3.74 -15.24 30.37
C SER A 379 2.33 -14.73 30.06
N GLY A 380 1.53 -15.46 29.25
CA GLY A 380 0.12 -15.11 29.01
C GLY A 380 -0.14 -14.27 27.74
N GLY A 381 0.81 -14.23 26.81
CA GLY A 381 0.67 -13.50 25.53
C GLY A 381 1.18 -12.07 25.64
N TRP A 382 2.47 -11.89 25.35
CA TRP A 382 3.17 -10.62 25.29
C TRP A 382 3.97 -10.52 24.00
N LEU A 383 4.03 -9.36 23.41
CA LEU A 383 5.05 -9.10 22.39
C LEU A 383 6.39 -8.93 23.10
N ARG A 384 7.40 -9.67 22.64
CA ARG A 384 8.78 -9.55 23.12
C ARG A 384 9.65 -8.93 22.03
N LEU A 385 10.39 -7.91 22.44
CA LEU A 385 11.50 -7.34 21.66
C LEU A 385 12.82 -7.71 22.34
N ASP A 386 13.78 -8.14 21.53
CA ASP A 386 15.15 -8.42 21.96
C ASP A 386 16.10 -7.61 21.07
N SER A 387 17.10 -6.94 21.67
CA SER A 387 18.14 -6.25 20.91
C SER A 387 19.25 -7.21 20.51
N GLY A 388 19.72 -7.09 19.28
CA GLY A 388 20.89 -7.76 18.73
C GLY A 388 22.08 -6.79 18.61
N PRO A 389 22.79 -6.81 17.48
CA PRO A 389 23.84 -5.82 17.19
C PRO A 389 23.31 -4.39 17.07
N ILE A 390 22.02 -4.25 16.74
CA ILE A 390 21.33 -2.96 16.59
C ILE A 390 20.73 -2.58 17.95
N ALA A 391 21.12 -1.43 18.47
CA ALA A 391 20.69 -0.97 19.79
C ALA A 391 19.20 -0.60 19.87
N THR A 392 18.60 -0.10 18.77
CA THR A 392 17.18 0.27 18.73
C THR A 392 16.42 -0.68 17.81
N VAL A 393 15.50 -1.44 18.40
CA VAL A 393 14.64 -2.41 17.72
C VAL A 393 13.18 -2.04 17.91
N VAL A 394 12.34 -2.35 16.92
CA VAL A 394 10.93 -1.98 16.92
C VAL A 394 10.03 -3.10 16.38
N ALA A 395 8.77 -3.06 16.80
CA ALA A 395 7.64 -3.68 16.11
C ALA A 395 6.63 -2.58 15.81
N ALA A 396 6.23 -2.41 14.56
CA ALA A 396 5.52 -1.23 14.11
C ALA A 396 4.25 -1.57 13.30
N ARG A 397 3.28 -0.66 13.35
CA ARG A 397 2.05 -0.71 12.53
C ARG A 397 1.94 0.57 11.71
N PRO A 398 1.58 0.50 10.41
CA PRO A 398 1.29 1.69 9.62
C PRO A 398 0.04 2.40 10.14
N THR A 399 0.06 3.74 10.11
CA THR A 399 -1.11 4.56 10.42
C THR A 399 -2.09 4.56 9.26
N ARG A 400 -3.37 4.85 9.54
CA ARG A 400 -4.45 4.93 8.53
C ARG A 400 -5.14 6.29 8.50
N SER A 401 -4.79 7.15 9.47
CA SER A 401 -5.37 8.47 9.67
C SER A 401 -4.28 9.46 10.05
N GLY A 402 -4.51 10.75 9.85
CA GLY A 402 -3.63 11.83 10.30
C GLY A 402 -3.83 12.22 11.78
N SER A 403 -4.96 11.81 12.37
CA SER A 403 -5.24 11.99 13.80
C SER A 403 -5.59 10.65 14.41
N TYR A 404 -4.92 10.28 15.49
CA TYR A 404 -5.09 8.98 16.13
C TYR A 404 -4.57 8.98 17.57
N VAL A 405 -4.99 7.98 18.33
CA VAL A 405 -4.44 7.65 19.66
C VAL A 405 -3.86 6.24 19.60
N ALA A 406 -2.63 6.08 20.06
CA ALA A 406 -1.98 4.78 20.22
C ALA A 406 -1.64 4.54 21.68
N THR A 407 -1.91 3.34 22.18
CA THR A 407 -1.60 2.92 23.56
C THR A 407 -0.93 1.56 23.60
N THR A 408 -0.13 1.35 24.63
CA THR A 408 0.45 0.04 24.94
C THR A 408 0.71 -0.10 26.44
N ILE A 409 0.90 -1.33 26.87
CA ILE A 409 1.34 -1.69 28.23
C ILE A 409 2.79 -2.17 28.15
N VAL A 410 3.63 -1.67 29.04
CA VAL A 410 5.02 -2.14 29.20
C VAL A 410 5.14 -2.89 30.53
N ASP A 411 5.65 -4.12 30.47
CA ASP A 411 6.07 -4.89 31.65
C ASP A 411 7.45 -4.40 32.08
N THR A 412 7.48 -3.58 33.14
CA THR A 412 8.69 -2.91 33.61
C THR A 412 9.71 -3.89 34.19
N ALA A 413 9.24 -5.02 34.78
CA ALA A 413 10.11 -6.06 35.29
C ALA A 413 10.88 -6.79 34.20
N SER A 414 10.35 -6.81 32.97
CA SER A 414 10.99 -7.43 31.81
C SER A 414 12.08 -6.58 31.15
N ILE A 415 12.17 -5.28 31.50
CA ILE A 415 13.15 -4.37 30.91
C ILE A 415 14.54 -4.70 31.45
N THR A 416 15.46 -5.04 30.56
CA THR A 416 16.86 -5.23 30.92
C THR A 416 17.44 -3.94 31.52
N PRO A 417 18.20 -4.02 32.65
CA PRO A 417 18.85 -2.84 33.23
C PRO A 417 19.68 -2.03 32.22
N GLY A 418 19.48 -0.69 32.22
CA GLY A 418 20.13 0.22 31.26
C GLY A 418 19.50 0.25 29.86
N ALA A 419 18.36 -0.42 29.70
CA ALA A 419 17.54 -0.31 28.49
C ALA A 419 16.27 0.50 28.76
N VAL A 420 15.72 1.10 27.70
CA VAL A 420 14.44 1.81 27.69
C VAL A 420 13.46 1.10 26.77
N ALA A 421 12.18 1.03 27.19
CA ALA A 421 11.11 0.44 26.40
C ALA A 421 9.91 1.41 26.30
N GLY A 422 9.19 1.44 25.19
CA GLY A 422 8.05 2.32 25.06
C GLY A 422 7.38 2.35 23.70
N ILE A 423 6.71 3.46 23.39
CA ILE A 423 5.96 3.67 22.14
C ILE A 423 6.48 4.90 21.40
N ALA A 424 6.53 4.83 20.08
CA ALA A 424 7.10 5.87 19.25
C ALA A 424 6.28 6.13 17.97
N ALA A 425 6.27 7.40 17.53
CA ALA A 425 6.02 7.75 16.12
C ALA A 425 7.36 7.64 15.38
N PHE A 426 7.45 6.65 14.51
CA PHE A 426 8.69 6.17 13.91
C PHE A 426 8.71 6.40 12.40
N GLY A 427 9.54 7.31 11.92
CA GLY A 427 9.88 7.45 10.51
C GLY A 427 10.96 6.45 10.13
N ASN A 428 12.10 6.56 10.77
CA ASN A 428 13.24 5.63 10.70
C ASN A 428 14.08 5.74 11.99
N ARG A 429 15.21 5.05 12.06
CA ARG A 429 16.08 5.10 13.24
C ARG A 429 16.69 6.47 13.53
N ASP A 430 16.78 7.34 12.54
CA ASP A 430 17.34 8.68 12.65
C ASP A 430 16.28 9.76 12.93
N ASN A 431 14.99 9.43 12.70
CA ASN A 431 13.86 10.36 12.83
C ASN A 431 12.70 9.67 13.55
N LEU A 432 12.51 9.98 14.82
CA LEU A 432 11.42 9.43 15.63
C LEU A 432 11.10 10.35 16.83
N LEU A 433 9.89 10.19 17.38
CA LEU A 433 9.41 10.77 18.62
C LEU A 433 8.94 9.63 19.52
N ALA A 434 9.38 9.57 20.77
CA ALA A 434 9.06 8.46 21.64
C ALA A 434 8.76 8.90 23.09
N VAL A 435 7.91 8.12 23.77
CA VAL A 435 7.84 8.04 25.22
C VAL A 435 8.33 6.66 25.64
N THR A 436 9.30 6.64 26.57
CA THR A 436 9.94 5.43 27.04
C THR A 436 10.02 5.40 28.55
N VAL A 437 10.06 4.19 29.10
CA VAL A 437 10.29 3.92 30.51
C VAL A 437 11.62 3.21 30.72
N GLU A 438 12.35 3.62 31.73
CA GLU A 438 13.56 2.98 32.24
C GLU A 438 13.36 2.61 33.71
N ARG A 439 13.84 1.42 34.07
CA ARG A 439 13.89 1.00 35.46
C ARG A 439 15.17 1.53 36.10
N SER A 440 15.02 2.43 37.07
CA SER A 440 16.18 2.97 37.81
C SER A 440 16.87 1.88 38.61
N GLN A 441 18.19 1.76 38.44
CA GLN A 441 19.01 0.93 39.31
C GLN A 441 19.39 1.75 40.55
N GLN A 442 19.09 1.24 41.76
CA GLN A 442 19.72 1.79 42.95
C GLN A 442 21.12 1.20 43.09
N PRO A 443 22.17 2.03 43.22
CA PRO A 443 23.51 1.54 43.52
C PRO A 443 23.52 0.95 44.95
N GLY A 444 23.65 -0.37 45.08
CA GLY A 444 23.94 -1.05 46.36
C GLY A 444 22.74 -1.27 47.29
N GLY A 445 21.50 -1.14 46.85
CA GLY A 445 20.30 -1.36 47.66
C GLY A 445 19.89 -2.83 47.75
N ALA A 446 19.46 -3.26 48.94
CA ALA A 446 18.80 -4.53 49.16
C ALA A 446 17.47 -4.57 48.40
N GLU A 447 17.03 -5.76 47.96
CA GLU A 447 15.81 -6.03 47.18
C GLU A 447 14.47 -5.54 47.78
N THR A 448 14.48 -4.80 48.90
CA THR A 448 13.30 -4.46 49.68
C THR A 448 12.79 -3.03 49.56
N GLU A 449 13.49 -2.12 48.85
CA GLU A 449 12.95 -0.77 48.60
C GLU A 449 12.34 -0.68 47.19
N ALA A 450 11.08 -0.27 47.12
CA ALA A 450 10.36 -0.03 45.87
C ALA A 450 11.15 0.97 45.03
N GLY A 451 11.77 0.50 43.94
CA GLY A 451 12.53 1.33 43.00
C GLY A 451 11.65 2.40 42.33
N THR A 452 12.24 3.23 41.53
CA THR A 452 11.52 4.21 40.74
C THR A 452 11.61 3.88 39.24
N LEU A 453 10.64 4.38 38.49
CA LEU A 453 10.66 4.38 37.01
C LEU A 453 10.98 5.78 36.52
N THR A 454 11.87 5.90 35.59
CA THR A 454 12.12 7.14 34.85
C THR A 454 11.37 7.07 33.50
N ILE A 455 10.45 8.00 33.31
CA ILE A 455 9.71 8.16 32.07
C ILE A 455 10.33 9.32 31.29
N GLU A 456 10.69 9.09 30.04
CA GLU A 456 11.30 10.12 29.21
C GLU A 456 10.53 10.27 27.90
N VAL A 457 10.20 11.52 27.55
CA VAL A 457 9.76 11.90 26.19
C VAL A 457 10.98 12.48 25.48
N TRP A 458 11.30 11.93 24.33
CA TRP A 458 12.47 12.35 23.56
C TRP A 458 12.23 12.27 22.05
N GLN A 459 13.01 13.03 21.33
CA GLN A 459 13.06 12.99 19.88
C GLN A 459 14.43 12.59 19.37
N ARG A 460 14.46 12.00 18.18
CA ARG A 460 15.65 11.87 17.37
C ARG A 460 15.35 12.50 16.01
N GLN A 461 16.21 13.41 15.59
CA GLN A 461 16.12 14.07 14.29
C GLN A 461 17.51 14.09 13.65
N LYS A 462 17.65 13.51 12.45
CA LYS A 462 18.95 13.35 11.77
C LYS A 462 20.00 12.68 12.68
N ALA A 463 19.59 11.64 13.39
CA ALA A 463 20.35 10.89 14.37
C ALA A 463 20.67 11.63 15.70
N GLU A 464 20.43 12.93 15.82
CA GLU A 464 20.63 13.69 17.07
C GLU A 464 19.46 13.44 18.01
N ARG A 465 19.76 12.97 19.24
CA ARG A 465 18.79 12.74 20.31
C ARG A 465 18.65 13.96 21.21
N ARG A 466 17.40 14.32 21.52
CA ARG A 466 17.05 15.39 22.46
C ARG A 466 15.95 14.95 23.39
N THR A 467 16.12 15.09 24.70
CA THR A 467 15.08 14.94 25.71
C THR A 467 14.15 16.14 25.68
N LEU A 468 12.85 15.89 25.72
CA LEU A 468 11.78 16.90 25.75
C LEU A 468 11.19 17.04 27.15
N ALA A 469 11.00 15.92 27.85
CA ALA A 469 10.53 15.88 29.24
C ALA A 469 11.01 14.62 29.95
N THR A 470 11.15 14.71 31.27
CA THR A 470 11.45 13.58 32.14
C THR A 470 10.54 13.63 33.38
N ALA A 471 10.03 12.48 33.79
CA ALA A 471 9.28 12.31 35.02
C ALA A 471 9.79 11.07 35.76
N THR A 472 9.82 11.16 37.10
CA THR A 472 10.12 10.00 37.97
C THR A 472 8.87 9.63 38.72
N ILE A 473 8.49 8.36 38.69
CA ILE A 473 7.31 7.82 39.37
C ILE A 473 7.68 6.62 40.22
N PRO A 474 6.90 6.29 41.27
CA PRO A 474 7.09 5.05 42.01
C PRO A 474 7.05 3.82 41.07
N HIS A 475 7.81 2.78 41.46
CA HIS A 475 7.82 1.53 40.70
C HIS A 475 6.42 0.93 40.56
N GLN A 476 6.14 0.42 39.39
CA GLN A 476 4.93 -0.32 39.05
C GLN A 476 5.31 -1.44 38.10
N ASP A 477 4.73 -2.62 38.26
CA ASP A 477 5.01 -3.78 37.39
C ASP A 477 4.56 -3.54 35.96
N LEU A 478 3.44 -2.84 35.78
CA LEU A 478 2.86 -2.48 34.50
C LEU A 478 2.70 -0.98 34.39
N ILE A 479 3.07 -0.43 33.24
CA ILE A 479 2.87 0.99 32.95
C ILE A 479 2.20 1.15 31.58
N HIS A 480 1.20 2.02 31.51
CA HIS A 480 0.50 2.33 30.26
C HIS A 480 1.10 3.58 29.64
N LEU A 481 1.44 3.50 28.36
CA LEU A 481 1.97 4.62 27.57
C LEU A 481 0.98 4.98 26.47
N ARG A 482 0.82 6.28 26.25
CA ARG A 482 -0.05 6.83 25.20
C ARG A 482 0.71 7.83 24.35
N LEU A 483 0.51 7.71 23.05
CA LEU A 483 0.91 8.65 22.02
C LEU A 483 -0.34 9.07 21.25
N ALA A 484 -0.63 10.35 21.20
CA ALA A 484 -1.71 10.91 20.38
C ALA A 484 -1.12 11.80 19.30
N ALA A 485 -1.63 11.67 18.07
CA ALA A 485 -1.31 12.56 16.95
C ALA A 485 -2.53 13.39 16.58
N THR A 486 -2.33 14.68 16.30
CA THR A 486 -3.33 15.59 15.78
C THR A 486 -2.79 16.26 14.52
N ASP A 487 -3.63 16.34 13.49
CA ASP A 487 -3.26 16.92 12.19
C ASP A 487 -1.93 16.37 11.66
N ARG A 488 -1.66 15.05 11.91
CA ARG A 488 -0.46 14.32 11.49
C ARG A 488 0.88 14.78 12.09
N THR A 489 1.03 16.04 12.44
CA THR A 489 2.35 16.62 12.82
C THR A 489 2.48 16.94 14.28
N ARG A 490 1.39 17.12 15.02
CA ARG A 490 1.41 17.43 16.46
C ARG A 490 1.21 16.17 17.26
N PHE A 491 2.15 15.91 18.15
CA PHE A 491 2.16 14.71 19.01
C PHE A 491 2.06 15.10 20.47
N GLU A 492 1.29 14.31 21.24
CA GLU A 492 1.19 14.40 22.69
C GLU A 492 1.54 13.04 23.30
N PHE A 493 2.28 13.05 24.38
CA PHE A 493 2.72 11.87 25.09
C PHE A 493 2.22 11.87 26.53
N ALA A 494 1.68 10.74 26.99
CA ALA A 494 1.15 10.61 28.33
C ALA A 494 1.47 9.23 28.92
N VAL A 495 1.43 9.16 30.25
CA VAL A 495 1.63 7.95 31.04
C VAL A 495 0.47 7.73 31.99
N SER A 496 0.14 6.48 32.27
CA SER A 496 -0.90 6.11 33.23
C SER A 496 -0.52 4.83 34.01
N PRO A 497 -0.83 4.73 35.30
CA PRO A 497 -0.69 3.50 36.06
C PRO A 497 -1.82 2.48 35.82
N ASP A 498 -2.99 2.94 35.36
CA ASP A 498 -4.24 2.17 35.38
C ASP A 498 -5.06 2.27 34.07
N ALA A 499 -4.52 2.91 33.03
CA ALA A 499 -5.18 3.23 31.75
C ALA A 499 -6.41 4.18 31.89
N ARG A 500 -6.69 4.69 33.07
CA ARG A 500 -7.85 5.58 33.34
C ARG A 500 -7.41 7.00 33.63
N THR A 501 -6.39 7.15 34.48
CA THR A 501 -5.86 8.45 34.87
C THR A 501 -4.57 8.73 34.11
N TRP A 502 -4.64 9.62 33.12
CA TRP A 502 -3.51 9.94 32.25
C TRP A 502 -2.82 11.24 32.67
N THR A 503 -1.50 11.21 32.80
CA THR A 503 -0.66 12.38 32.99
C THR A 503 0.06 12.71 31.67
N THR A 504 -0.28 13.84 31.07
CA THR A 504 0.44 14.37 29.90
C THR A 504 1.83 14.85 30.33
N LEU A 505 2.85 14.41 29.59
CA LEU A 505 4.26 14.73 29.88
C LEU A 505 4.80 15.82 28.97
N ALA A 506 4.54 15.72 27.68
CA ALA A 506 5.02 16.68 26.67
C ALA A 506 4.21 16.63 25.39
N GLY A 507 4.24 17.75 24.64
CA GLY A 507 3.88 17.80 23.24
C GLY A 507 5.11 18.04 22.36
N ALA A 508 5.04 17.64 21.09
CA ALA A 508 6.13 17.82 20.12
C ALA A 508 5.61 17.95 18.69
N GLU A 509 6.38 18.66 17.85
CA GLU A 509 6.14 18.74 16.42
C GLU A 509 6.97 17.67 15.68
N GLY A 510 6.30 16.87 14.85
CA GLY A 510 6.89 15.75 14.13
C GLY A 510 6.98 15.92 12.61
N GLY A 511 6.90 17.15 12.11
CA GLY A 511 6.92 17.44 10.66
C GLY A 511 8.13 16.89 9.90
N TYR A 512 9.17 16.44 10.60
CA TYR A 512 10.40 15.86 10.05
C TYR A 512 10.39 14.33 9.98
N LEU A 513 9.36 13.68 10.54
CA LEU A 513 9.34 12.22 10.72
C LEU A 513 9.32 11.43 9.41
N PRO A 514 8.47 11.77 8.41
CA PRO A 514 8.38 10.95 7.21
C PRO A 514 9.70 10.97 6.44
N PRO A 515 10.32 9.81 6.16
CA PRO A 515 11.37 9.70 5.17
C PRO A 515 10.82 9.92 3.75
N TRP A 516 11.70 10.02 2.77
CA TRP A 516 11.35 10.37 1.39
C TRP A 516 10.26 9.49 0.76
N ASP A 517 10.31 8.16 0.91
CA ASP A 517 9.40 7.20 0.26
C ASP A 517 8.62 6.32 1.25
N LEU A 518 8.66 6.69 2.53
CA LEU A 518 8.06 5.91 3.62
C LEU A 518 7.07 6.74 4.43
N SER A 519 6.10 6.06 5.04
CA SER A 519 5.17 6.66 6.00
C SER A 519 5.72 6.63 7.43
N VAL A 520 5.05 7.37 8.32
CA VAL A 520 5.23 7.24 9.76
C VAL A 520 4.48 6.01 10.26
N ARG A 521 5.11 5.23 11.11
CA ARG A 521 4.51 4.07 11.78
C ARG A 521 4.45 4.29 13.29
N ILE A 522 3.51 3.67 13.95
CA ILE A 522 3.50 3.59 15.40
C ILE A 522 4.21 2.32 15.81
N ALA A 523 5.26 2.48 16.61
CA ALA A 523 6.19 1.42 16.96
C ALA A 523 6.25 1.19 18.46
N LEU A 524 6.18 -0.06 18.87
CA LEU A 524 6.72 -0.52 20.14
C LEU A 524 8.24 -0.54 20.01
N LEU A 525 8.95 0.06 20.94
CA LEU A 525 10.38 0.34 20.83
C LEU A 525 11.13 -0.19 22.06
N LEU A 526 12.24 -0.86 21.82
CA LEU A 526 13.27 -1.18 22.80
C LEU A 526 14.59 -0.55 22.35
N SER A 527 15.28 0.17 23.24
CA SER A 527 16.61 0.70 22.96
C SER A 527 17.52 0.48 24.18
N GLY A 528 18.69 -0.11 23.95
CA GLY A 528 19.62 -0.43 25.03
C GLY A 528 20.88 -1.15 24.57
N PRO A 529 21.71 -1.62 25.52
CA PRO A 529 22.86 -2.45 25.21
C PRO A 529 22.49 -3.72 24.43
N PRO A 530 23.45 -4.37 23.75
CA PRO A 530 23.21 -5.67 23.13
C PRO A 530 22.66 -6.69 24.13
N LYS A 531 21.70 -7.53 23.67
CA LYS A 531 20.98 -8.53 24.48
C LYS A 531 19.99 -7.93 25.49
N SER A 532 19.60 -6.67 25.34
CA SER A 532 18.45 -6.13 26.08
C SER A 532 17.15 -6.78 25.63
N SER A 533 16.17 -6.86 26.53
CA SER A 533 14.83 -7.34 26.23
C SER A 533 13.77 -6.48 26.91
N ALA A 534 12.56 -6.49 26.38
CA ALA A 534 11.36 -5.94 26.99
C ALA A 534 10.11 -6.63 26.45
N ARG A 535 9.04 -6.65 27.26
CA ARG A 535 7.73 -7.19 26.90
C ARG A 535 6.68 -6.09 26.86
N PHE A 536 5.78 -6.21 25.88
CA PHE A 536 4.69 -5.29 25.65
C PHE A 536 3.37 -6.06 25.68
N GLY A 537 2.41 -5.54 26.42
CA GLY A 537 1.05 -6.05 26.46
C GLY A 537 0.20 -5.49 25.31
N GLU A 538 -1.08 -5.30 25.59
CA GLU A 538 -2.04 -4.81 24.60
C GLU A 538 -1.53 -3.58 23.82
N PHE A 539 -1.72 -3.62 22.52
CA PHE A 539 -1.50 -2.49 21.61
C PHE A 539 -2.81 -2.07 20.97
N LYS A 540 -3.12 -0.78 21.04
CA LYS A 540 -4.26 -0.17 20.33
C LYS A 540 -3.80 1.02 19.51
N LEU A 541 -4.38 1.15 18.33
CA LEU A 541 -4.22 2.32 17.44
C LEU A 541 -5.62 2.66 16.90
N GLU A 542 -6.17 3.76 17.36
CA GLU A 542 -7.54 4.18 17.07
C GLU A 542 -7.53 5.55 16.41
N PRO A 543 -8.28 5.75 15.30
CA PRO A 543 -8.49 7.07 14.74
C PRO A 543 -9.13 7.98 15.78
N SER A 544 -8.71 9.23 15.83
CA SER A 544 -9.38 10.28 16.61
C SER A 544 -10.01 11.29 15.67
N SER A 545 -11.15 11.84 16.09
CA SER A 545 -11.89 12.88 15.37
C SER A 545 -11.18 14.23 15.41
#